data_b21944176e49e88a920207da5fcf15be
#
_entry.id   b21944176e49e88a920207da5fcf15be
#
_cell.length_a   1.000
_cell.length_b   1.000
_cell.length_c   1.000
_cell.angle_alpha   90.00
_cell.angle_beta   90.00
_cell.angle_gamma   90.00
#
_symmetry.space_group_name_H-M   'P 1'
#
loop_
_entity.id
_entity.type
_entity.pdbx_description
1 polymer ?
#
loop_
_entity_poly.entity_id
_entity_poly.type
_entity_poly.pdbx_seq_one_letter_code
_entity_poly.pdbx_strand_id
1 'polypeptide(L)'
;LLLVPPLALPLAGGAVGLFSAWLYRRLPDLRGGGVDRVLLAYHLGQGRLPPRLGPLKALLTALTLGLGGSGGQEGPLLYAGGALAQALRPRNPAEARAVLLAGGAAAIAALFHTPLGAAFFAAEVLYRGSALEGRLLGYLAVAAISGYGLQSLLFGTHPLLPVQGLEAPPLWFALAPAPPAALGAFALAR
;
A
#
# COMPACT_ATOMS: atom_id res chain seq x y z
N LEU A 1 -1.53 22.84 8.06
CA LEU A 1 -2.94 22.99 7.59
C LEU A 1 -3.62 24.27 8.12
N LEU A 2 -3.20 24.81 9.27
CA LEU A 2 -3.82 25.99 9.91
C LEU A 2 -3.53 27.34 9.22
N LEU A 3 -2.68 27.38 8.21
CA LEU A 3 -2.28 28.60 7.48
C LEU A 3 -2.91 28.73 6.09
N VAL A 4 -3.76 27.77 5.68
CA VAL A 4 -4.37 27.75 4.35
C VAL A 4 -5.79 28.33 4.44
N PRO A 5 -6.18 29.28 3.58
CA PRO A 5 -7.55 29.80 3.56
C PRO A 5 -8.58 28.67 3.40
N PRO A 6 -9.72 28.72 4.11
CA PRO A 6 -10.68 27.61 4.14
C PRO A 6 -11.24 27.21 2.76
N LEU A 7 -11.23 28.12 1.79
CA LEU A 7 -11.64 27.84 0.41
C LEU A 7 -10.52 27.27 -0.49
N ALA A 8 -9.25 27.42 -0.10
CA ALA A 8 -8.14 26.96 -0.93
C ALA A 8 -8.00 25.42 -0.94
N LEU A 9 -8.30 24.74 0.17
CA LEU A 9 -8.24 23.27 0.25
C LEU A 9 -9.27 22.58 -0.67
N PRO A 10 -10.58 22.93 -0.65
CA PRO A 10 -11.55 22.34 -1.58
C PRO A 10 -11.23 22.63 -3.05
N LEU A 11 -10.76 23.85 -3.36
CA LEU A 11 -10.36 24.20 -4.73
C LEU A 11 -9.14 23.40 -5.20
N ALA A 12 -8.11 23.30 -4.36
CA ALA A 12 -6.92 22.49 -4.66
C ALA A 12 -7.27 21.00 -4.78
N GLY A 13 -8.10 20.47 -3.87
CA GLY A 13 -8.60 19.09 -3.96
C GLY A 13 -9.40 18.83 -5.23
N GLY A 14 -10.29 19.77 -5.61
CA GLY A 14 -11.03 19.72 -6.88
C GLY A 14 -10.09 19.73 -8.10
N ALA A 15 -9.09 20.59 -8.12
CA ALA A 15 -8.10 20.64 -9.18
C ALA A 15 -7.29 19.35 -9.31
N VAL A 16 -6.84 18.78 -8.18
CA VAL A 16 -6.14 17.48 -8.17
C VAL A 16 -7.07 16.35 -8.61
N GLY A 17 -8.34 16.39 -8.21
CA GLY A 17 -9.35 15.41 -8.66
C GLY A 17 -9.55 15.43 -10.18
N LEU A 18 -9.72 16.62 -10.77
CA LEU A 18 -9.84 16.82 -12.22
C LEU A 18 -8.57 16.39 -12.96
N PHE A 19 -7.40 16.76 -12.46
CA PHE A 19 -6.11 16.34 -13.02
C PHE A 19 -5.94 14.81 -12.98
N SER A 20 -6.26 14.20 -11.84
CA SER A 20 -6.21 12.74 -11.70
C SER A 20 -7.19 12.05 -12.64
N ALA A 21 -8.41 12.55 -12.79
CA ALA A 21 -9.42 12.03 -13.71
C ALA A 21 -8.95 12.13 -15.17
N TRP A 22 -8.35 13.25 -15.56
CA TRP A 22 -7.74 13.43 -16.87
C TRP A 22 -6.61 12.43 -17.11
N LEU A 23 -5.70 12.28 -16.13
CA LEU A 23 -4.56 11.38 -16.22
C LEU A 23 -4.99 9.91 -16.31
N TYR A 24 -6.02 9.52 -15.55
CA TYR A 24 -6.60 8.16 -15.61
C TYR A 24 -7.26 7.83 -16.95
N ARG A 25 -7.71 8.84 -17.70
CA ARG A 25 -8.17 8.64 -19.09
C ARG A 25 -7.01 8.36 -20.02
N ARG A 26 -5.84 8.97 -19.78
CA ARG A 26 -4.63 8.80 -20.60
C ARG A 26 -3.82 7.56 -20.23
N LEU A 27 -3.83 7.18 -18.96
CA LEU A 27 -3.06 6.08 -18.39
C LEU A 27 -4.01 5.15 -17.61
N PRO A 28 -4.74 4.24 -18.28
CA PRO A 28 -5.72 3.36 -17.63
C PRO A 28 -5.13 2.48 -16.53
N ASP A 29 -3.84 2.16 -16.60
CA ASP A 29 -3.14 1.35 -15.59
C ASP A 29 -3.00 2.04 -14.23
N LEU A 30 -3.23 3.35 -14.16
CA LEU A 30 -3.27 4.09 -12.89
C LEU A 30 -4.65 4.08 -12.23
N ARG A 31 -5.70 3.60 -12.89
CA ARG A 31 -7.06 3.57 -12.35
C ARG A 31 -7.17 2.62 -11.17
N GLY A 32 -8.14 2.89 -10.31
CA GLY A 32 -8.49 2.05 -9.16
C GLY A 32 -7.57 2.22 -7.96
N GLY A 33 -7.80 1.40 -6.95
CA GLY A 33 -7.06 1.41 -5.68
C GLY A 33 -5.60 0.94 -5.78
N GLY A 34 -5.27 0.19 -6.83
CA GLY A 34 -3.93 -0.35 -7.05
C GLY A 34 -3.82 -1.84 -6.78
N VAL A 35 -4.49 -2.37 -5.76
CA VAL A 35 -4.52 -3.82 -5.46
C VAL A 35 -5.06 -4.61 -6.64
N ASP A 36 -6.19 -4.18 -7.22
CA ASP A 36 -6.81 -4.77 -8.40
C ASP A 36 -5.84 -4.88 -9.58
N ARG A 37 -5.02 -3.83 -9.80
CA ARG A 37 -4.00 -3.83 -10.85
C ARG A 37 -2.84 -4.77 -10.56
N VAL A 38 -2.42 -4.86 -9.30
CA VAL A 38 -1.40 -5.82 -8.88
C VAL A 38 -1.90 -7.26 -9.07
N LEU A 39 -3.16 -7.54 -8.70
CA LEU A 39 -3.80 -8.84 -8.92
C LEU A 39 -3.87 -9.20 -10.42
N LEU A 40 -4.33 -8.26 -11.26
CA LEU A 40 -4.38 -8.47 -12.70
C LEU A 40 -2.98 -8.69 -13.29
N ALA A 41 -1.98 -7.90 -12.88
CA ALA A 41 -0.61 -8.08 -13.33
C ALA A 41 -0.03 -9.43 -12.89
N TYR A 42 -0.30 -9.87 -11.67
CA TYR A 42 0.18 -11.13 -11.13
C TYR A 42 -0.42 -12.33 -11.86
N HIS A 43 -1.75 -12.38 -11.98
CA HIS A 43 -2.45 -13.54 -12.54
C HIS A 43 -2.47 -13.56 -14.06
N LEU A 44 -2.73 -12.43 -14.70
CA LEU A 44 -2.94 -12.34 -16.15
C LEU A 44 -1.79 -11.64 -16.90
N GLY A 45 -1.11 -10.69 -16.26
CA GLY A 45 -0.05 -9.86 -16.84
C GLY A 45 1.36 -10.40 -16.66
N GLN A 46 1.52 -11.69 -16.35
CA GLN A 46 2.83 -12.32 -16.14
C GLN A 46 3.71 -11.64 -15.08
N GLY A 47 3.10 -10.95 -14.12
CA GLY A 47 3.79 -10.24 -13.04
C GLY A 47 4.36 -8.88 -13.43
N ARG A 48 4.05 -8.34 -14.61
CA ARG A 48 4.67 -7.13 -15.15
C ARG A 48 3.79 -5.89 -14.97
N LEU A 49 4.38 -4.83 -14.42
CA LEU A 49 3.84 -3.47 -14.37
C LEU A 49 4.87 -2.48 -14.92
N PRO A 50 4.44 -1.39 -15.59
CA PRO A 50 5.37 -0.37 -16.06
C PRO A 50 6.05 0.37 -14.90
N PRO A 51 7.39 0.32 -14.75
CA PRO A 51 8.10 0.90 -13.60
C PRO A 51 7.84 2.41 -13.41
N ARG A 52 7.71 3.13 -14.52
CA ARG A 52 7.45 4.58 -14.56
C ARG A 52 6.12 5.00 -13.93
N LEU A 53 5.16 4.09 -13.84
CA LEU A 53 3.85 4.40 -13.25
C LEU A 53 3.84 4.28 -11.73
N GLY A 54 4.82 3.61 -11.12
CA GLY A 54 4.95 3.49 -9.67
C GLY A 54 5.07 4.84 -8.96
N PRO A 55 6.08 5.67 -9.28
CA PRO A 55 6.24 7.01 -8.69
C PRO A 55 5.04 7.91 -8.95
N LEU A 56 4.46 7.83 -10.17
CA LEU A 56 3.31 8.63 -10.54
C LEU A 56 2.07 8.25 -9.69
N LYS A 57 1.84 6.95 -9.46
CA LYS A 57 0.77 6.47 -8.57
C LYS A 57 0.96 6.96 -7.14
N ALA A 58 2.18 6.85 -6.60
CA ALA A 58 2.51 7.32 -5.27
C ALA A 58 2.27 8.84 -5.12
N LEU A 59 2.73 9.62 -6.09
CA LEU A 59 2.55 11.07 -6.11
C LEU A 59 1.07 11.48 -6.14
N LEU A 60 0.27 10.87 -7.03
CA LEU A 60 -1.16 11.15 -7.11
C LEU A 60 -1.89 10.81 -5.82
N THR A 61 -1.51 9.70 -5.19
CA THR A 61 -2.08 9.30 -3.90
C THR A 61 -1.70 10.30 -2.80
N ALA A 62 -0.42 10.69 -2.72
CA ALA A 62 0.04 11.67 -1.74
C ALA A 62 -0.67 13.02 -1.90
N LEU A 63 -0.83 13.49 -3.14
CA LEU A 63 -1.57 14.73 -3.42
C LEU A 63 -3.06 14.61 -3.04
N THR A 64 -3.70 13.50 -3.39
CA THR A 64 -5.12 13.28 -3.08
C THR A 64 -5.35 13.25 -1.58
N LEU A 65 -4.57 12.46 -0.83
CA LEU A 65 -4.70 12.34 0.62
C LEU A 65 -4.26 13.62 1.34
N GLY A 66 -3.17 14.24 0.90
CA GLY A 66 -2.64 15.49 1.48
C GLY A 66 -3.60 16.69 1.35
N LEU A 67 -4.48 16.68 0.35
CA LEU A 67 -5.53 17.69 0.16
C LEU A 67 -6.88 17.29 0.77
N GLY A 68 -6.89 16.26 1.63
CA GLY A 68 -8.09 15.87 2.37
C GLY A 68 -8.99 14.87 1.65
N GLY A 69 -8.51 14.26 0.56
CA GLY A 69 -9.22 13.16 -0.10
C GLY A 69 -9.33 11.94 0.81
N SER A 70 -10.51 11.32 0.86
CA SER A 70 -10.72 10.08 1.61
C SER A 70 -10.29 8.87 0.78
N GLY A 71 -9.37 8.07 1.32
CA GLY A 71 -8.88 6.85 0.66
C GLY A 71 -7.79 6.16 1.46
N GLY A 72 -7.55 4.88 1.13
CA GLY A 72 -6.43 4.10 1.67
C GLY A 72 -5.16 4.31 0.85
N GLN A 73 -4.04 4.20 1.51
CA GLN A 73 -2.71 4.31 0.87
C GLN A 73 -2.08 2.95 0.58
N GLU A 74 -2.66 1.87 1.13
CA GLU A 74 -2.12 0.51 1.07
C GLU A 74 -2.03 -0.01 -0.37
N GLY A 75 -3.15 0.04 -1.09
CA GLY A 75 -3.23 -0.41 -2.48
C GLY A 75 -2.34 0.39 -3.43
N PRO A 76 -2.39 1.72 -3.41
CA PRO A 76 -1.49 2.54 -4.22
C PRO A 76 -0.01 2.30 -3.93
N LEU A 77 0.38 2.05 -2.68
CA LEU A 77 1.77 1.77 -2.33
C LEU A 77 2.21 0.35 -2.72
N LEU A 78 1.33 -0.64 -2.54
CA LEU A 78 1.57 -1.99 -3.07
C LEU A 78 1.86 -1.92 -4.58
N TYR A 79 1.04 -1.18 -5.33
CA TYR A 79 1.23 -0.95 -6.76
C TYR A 79 2.54 -0.21 -7.04
N ALA A 80 2.80 0.89 -6.34
CA ALA A 80 3.96 1.74 -6.59
C ALA A 80 5.27 1.00 -6.34
N GLY A 81 5.39 0.30 -5.21
CA GLY A 81 6.54 -0.51 -4.89
C GLY A 81 6.74 -1.67 -5.85
N GLY A 82 5.65 -2.37 -6.17
CA GLY A 82 5.66 -3.46 -7.14
C GLY A 82 6.07 -3.01 -8.54
N ALA A 83 5.54 -1.89 -9.03
CA ALA A 83 5.90 -1.32 -10.32
C ALA A 83 7.37 -0.86 -10.35
N LEU A 84 7.83 -0.15 -9.30
CA LEU A 84 9.23 0.28 -9.20
C LEU A 84 10.20 -0.90 -9.23
N ALA A 85 9.89 -1.99 -8.53
CA ALA A 85 10.73 -3.17 -8.50
C ALA A 85 10.91 -3.82 -9.89
N GLN A 86 9.96 -3.63 -10.82
CA GLN A 86 10.12 -4.09 -12.21
C GLN A 86 11.28 -3.42 -12.95
N ALA A 87 11.83 -2.31 -12.42
CA ALA A 87 13.05 -1.72 -12.96
C ALA A 87 14.27 -2.65 -12.86
N LEU A 88 14.22 -3.67 -11.99
CA LEU A 88 15.22 -4.75 -11.90
C LEU A 88 15.22 -5.68 -13.14
N ARG A 89 14.26 -5.50 -14.07
CA ARG A 89 14.15 -6.25 -15.33
C ARG A 89 14.15 -7.77 -15.16
N PRO A 90 13.17 -8.34 -14.42
CA PRO A 90 13.07 -9.78 -14.21
C PRO A 90 13.04 -10.52 -15.56
N ARG A 91 13.72 -11.67 -15.61
CA ARG A 91 13.99 -12.41 -16.85
C ARG A 91 12.80 -13.24 -17.31
N ASN A 92 12.04 -13.77 -16.36
CA ASN A 92 10.91 -14.68 -16.62
C ASN A 92 9.67 -14.29 -15.81
N PRO A 93 8.48 -14.81 -16.15
CA PRO A 93 7.25 -14.47 -15.45
C PRO A 93 7.22 -14.82 -13.96
N ALA A 94 7.88 -15.91 -13.55
CA ALA A 94 7.94 -16.31 -12.15
C ALA A 94 8.74 -15.30 -11.32
N GLU A 95 9.89 -14.89 -11.83
CA GLU A 95 10.71 -13.83 -11.24
C GLU A 95 9.98 -12.48 -11.21
N ALA A 96 9.28 -12.14 -12.30
CA ALA A 96 8.50 -10.90 -12.37
C ALA A 96 7.39 -10.85 -11.32
N ARG A 97 6.69 -11.95 -11.07
CA ARG A 97 5.69 -12.08 -10.01
C ARG A 97 6.30 -11.92 -8.62
N ALA A 98 7.43 -12.60 -8.37
CA ALA A 98 8.13 -12.48 -7.09
C ALA A 98 8.62 -11.05 -6.83
N VAL A 99 9.23 -10.41 -7.83
CA VAL A 99 9.72 -9.03 -7.77
C VAL A 99 8.58 -8.02 -7.57
N LEU A 100 7.44 -8.23 -8.25
CA LEU A 100 6.23 -7.40 -8.10
C LEU A 100 5.78 -7.37 -6.64
N LEU A 101 5.67 -8.54 -6.02
CA LEU A 101 5.21 -8.66 -4.63
C LEU A 101 6.25 -8.19 -3.62
N ALA A 102 7.51 -8.52 -3.86
CA ALA A 102 8.61 -8.10 -3.00
C ALA A 102 8.71 -6.57 -2.93
N GLY A 103 8.59 -5.90 -4.07
CA GLY A 103 8.54 -4.43 -4.13
C GLY A 103 7.32 -3.85 -3.41
N GLY A 104 6.16 -4.46 -3.56
CA GLY A 104 4.94 -4.08 -2.85
C GLY A 104 5.09 -4.26 -1.34
N ALA A 105 5.60 -5.41 -0.89
CA ALA A 105 5.86 -5.69 0.53
C ALA A 105 6.85 -4.70 1.14
N ALA A 106 7.94 -4.37 0.43
CA ALA A 106 8.91 -3.38 0.87
C ALA A 106 8.29 -1.99 1.06
N ALA A 107 7.43 -1.55 0.12
CA ALA A 107 6.76 -0.26 0.20
C ALA A 107 5.76 -0.20 1.38
N ILE A 108 4.99 -1.26 1.59
CA ILE A 108 4.06 -1.38 2.74
C ILE A 108 4.83 -1.39 4.06
N ALA A 109 5.93 -2.13 4.15
CA ALA A 109 6.77 -2.20 5.34
C ALA A 109 7.38 -0.83 5.70
N ALA A 110 7.85 -0.11 4.69
CA ALA A 110 8.40 1.24 4.85
C ALA A 110 7.35 2.23 5.36
N LEU A 111 6.09 2.10 4.89
CA LEU A 111 5.00 2.97 5.32
C LEU A 111 4.54 2.69 6.75
N PHE A 112 4.26 1.42 7.07
CA PHE A 112 3.63 1.05 8.35
C PHE A 112 4.64 0.65 9.44
N HIS A 113 5.93 0.63 9.13
CA HIS A 113 7.00 0.19 10.03
C HIS A 113 6.78 -1.25 10.56
N THR A 114 6.13 -2.10 9.76
CA THR A 114 5.75 -3.48 10.13
C THR A 114 6.22 -4.50 9.10
N PRO A 115 7.50 -4.89 9.10
CA PRO A 115 8.06 -5.76 8.06
C PRO A 115 7.34 -7.10 7.92
N LEU A 116 7.07 -7.78 9.04
CA LEU A 116 6.36 -9.07 9.01
C LEU A 116 4.91 -8.91 8.54
N GLY A 117 4.20 -7.91 9.07
CA GLY A 117 2.83 -7.61 8.64
C GLY A 117 2.73 -7.32 7.14
N ALA A 118 3.69 -6.57 6.61
CA ALA A 118 3.75 -6.24 5.18
C ALA A 118 4.03 -7.48 4.30
N ALA A 119 4.90 -8.39 4.74
CA ALA A 119 5.17 -9.63 4.03
C ALA A 119 3.93 -10.54 3.97
N PHE A 120 3.23 -10.70 5.09
CA PHE A 120 1.98 -11.45 5.14
C PHE A 120 0.89 -10.79 4.31
N PHE A 121 0.70 -9.47 4.43
CA PHE A 121 -0.28 -8.72 3.63
C PHE A 121 -0.05 -8.91 2.13
N ALA A 122 1.19 -8.75 1.66
CA ALA A 122 1.51 -8.93 0.24
C ALA A 122 1.29 -10.36 -0.23
N ALA A 123 1.49 -11.36 0.64
CA ALA A 123 1.20 -12.75 0.33
C ALA A 123 -0.32 -13.03 0.31
N GLU A 124 -1.07 -12.54 1.31
CA GLU A 124 -2.51 -12.77 1.44
C GLU A 124 -3.35 -12.11 0.37
N VAL A 125 -2.97 -10.89 -0.06
CA VAL A 125 -3.69 -10.13 -1.11
C VAL A 125 -3.88 -10.96 -2.38
N LEU A 126 -3.00 -11.92 -2.65
CA LEU A 126 -3.04 -12.73 -3.87
C LEU A 126 -3.88 -14.01 -3.76
N TYR A 127 -4.04 -14.53 -2.58
CA TYR A 127 -4.61 -15.87 -2.40
C TYR A 127 -5.93 -15.82 -1.63
N ARG A 128 -6.98 -16.29 -2.27
CA ARG A 128 -8.18 -16.75 -1.56
C ARG A 128 -7.92 -18.16 -1.04
N GLY A 129 -7.31 -18.28 0.13
CA GLY A 129 -7.10 -19.57 0.78
C GLY A 129 -5.68 -19.82 1.31
N SER A 130 -5.47 -20.99 1.93
CA SER A 130 -4.28 -21.35 2.70
C SER A 130 -3.03 -21.77 1.88
N ALA A 131 -3.00 -21.52 0.58
CA ALA A 131 -1.88 -21.92 -0.29
C ALA A 131 -0.73 -20.89 -0.27
N LEU A 132 -0.29 -20.46 0.93
CA LEU A 132 0.91 -19.67 1.09
C LEU A 132 2.13 -20.51 0.79
N GLU A 133 2.80 -20.25 -0.33
CA GLU A 133 4.09 -20.85 -0.61
C GLU A 133 5.13 -20.28 0.37
N GLY A 134 5.59 -21.08 1.31
CA GLY A 134 6.55 -20.64 2.34
C GLY A 134 7.84 -20.03 1.76
N ARG A 135 8.25 -20.46 0.57
CA ARG A 135 9.39 -19.90 -0.15
C ARG A 135 9.14 -18.46 -0.59
N LEU A 136 7.94 -18.15 -1.08
CA LEU A 136 7.54 -16.80 -1.45
C LEU A 136 7.52 -15.87 -0.23
N LEU A 137 6.96 -16.33 0.88
CA LEU A 137 6.91 -15.57 2.12
C LEU A 137 8.31 -15.17 2.62
N GLY A 138 9.31 -16.07 2.48
CA GLY A 138 10.70 -15.75 2.79
C GLY A 138 11.26 -14.59 1.97
N TYR A 139 11.02 -14.57 0.65
CA TYR A 139 11.43 -13.46 -0.20
C TYR A 139 10.73 -12.15 0.16
N LEU A 140 9.43 -12.21 0.46
CA LEU A 140 8.65 -11.05 0.87
C LEU A 140 9.13 -10.48 2.21
N ALA A 141 9.47 -11.35 3.17
CA ALA A 141 10.00 -10.94 4.46
C ALA A 141 11.35 -10.22 4.32
N VAL A 142 12.27 -10.76 3.53
CA VAL A 142 13.57 -10.12 3.26
C VAL A 142 13.37 -8.76 2.60
N ALA A 143 12.50 -8.66 1.60
CA ALA A 143 12.21 -7.41 0.91
C ALA A 143 11.56 -6.38 1.87
N ALA A 144 10.61 -6.80 2.69
CA ALA A 144 9.93 -5.96 3.66
C ALA A 144 10.91 -5.44 4.74
N ILE A 145 11.78 -6.29 5.27
CA ILE A 145 12.82 -5.89 6.23
C ILE A 145 13.78 -4.88 5.59
N SER A 146 14.19 -5.13 4.34
CA SER A 146 15.07 -4.22 3.61
C SER A 146 14.41 -2.87 3.35
N GLY A 147 13.14 -2.85 2.96
CA GLY A 147 12.36 -1.62 2.73
C GLY A 147 12.20 -0.80 4.00
N TYR A 148 11.83 -1.44 5.10
CA TYR A 148 11.76 -0.79 6.41
C TYR A 148 13.14 -0.30 6.88
N GLY A 149 14.18 -1.12 6.73
CA GLY A 149 15.55 -0.75 7.10
C GLY A 149 16.04 0.48 6.34
N LEU A 150 15.82 0.54 5.03
CA LEU A 150 16.18 1.71 4.23
C LEU A 150 15.39 2.95 4.65
N GLN A 151 14.09 2.82 4.89
CA GLN A 151 13.25 3.92 5.38
C GLN A 151 13.79 4.43 6.73
N SER A 152 14.10 3.53 7.66
CA SER A 152 14.60 3.87 8.99
C SER A 152 15.98 4.56 8.95
N LEU A 153 16.83 4.17 8.01
CA LEU A 153 18.14 4.81 7.80
C LEU A 153 18.00 6.23 7.23
N LEU A 154 17.03 6.46 6.32
CA LEU A 154 16.88 7.75 5.65
C LEU A 154 16.06 8.75 6.47
N PHE A 155 15.04 8.30 7.20
CA PHE A 155 14.05 9.14 7.87
C PHE A 155 13.99 8.95 9.39
N GLY A 156 14.75 8.00 9.92
CA GLY A 156 14.72 7.64 11.34
C GLY A 156 13.55 6.70 11.71
N THR A 157 13.53 6.29 12.98
CA THR A 157 12.55 5.36 13.55
C THR A 157 11.52 6.10 14.42
N HIS A 158 10.97 7.21 13.92
CA HIS A 158 9.94 7.94 14.66
C HIS A 158 8.63 7.16 14.66
N PRO A 159 7.89 7.12 15.79
CA PRO A 159 6.58 6.49 15.81
C PRO A 159 5.64 7.23 14.87
N LEU A 160 4.88 6.48 14.06
CA LEU A 160 3.90 7.03 13.11
C LEU A 160 2.82 7.87 13.80
N LEU A 161 2.46 7.48 15.02
CA LEU A 161 1.52 8.18 15.87
C LEU A 161 2.21 8.46 17.21
N PRO A 162 2.72 9.68 17.44
CA PRO A 162 3.27 10.04 18.74
C PRO A 162 2.14 10.21 19.73
N VAL A 163 1.84 9.12 20.47
CA VAL A 163 0.84 9.12 21.53
C VAL A 163 1.57 9.50 22.81
N GLN A 164 1.41 10.73 23.27
CA GLN A 164 1.93 11.19 24.55
C GLN A 164 0.86 11.00 25.64
N GLY A 165 1.25 10.39 26.75
CA GLY A 165 0.43 10.33 27.95
C GLY A 165 -0.67 9.26 28.00
N LEU A 166 -0.69 8.29 27.07
CA LEU A 166 -1.51 7.09 27.26
C LEU A 166 -0.72 6.03 28.01
N GLU A 167 -1.11 5.77 29.24
CA GLU A 167 -0.78 4.49 29.86
C GLU A 167 -1.34 3.38 28.96
N ALA A 168 -0.56 2.31 28.75
CA ALA A 168 -1.01 1.21 27.90
C ALA A 168 -2.37 0.71 28.41
N PRO A 169 -3.44 0.80 27.63
CA PRO A 169 -4.74 0.34 28.10
C PRO A 169 -4.66 -1.15 28.37
N PRO A 170 -5.35 -1.65 29.39
CA PRO A 170 -5.34 -3.06 29.71
C PRO A 170 -5.81 -3.88 28.51
N LEU A 171 -5.25 -5.08 28.30
CA LEU A 171 -5.50 -5.94 27.13
C LEU A 171 -6.99 -6.17 26.84
N TRP A 172 -7.85 -6.21 27.87
CA TRP A 172 -9.30 -6.36 27.68
C TRP A 172 -9.93 -5.17 26.93
N PHE A 173 -9.37 -3.96 27.07
CA PHE A 173 -9.84 -2.78 26.35
C PHE A 173 -9.57 -2.90 24.84
N ALA A 174 -8.47 -3.54 24.44
CA ALA A 174 -8.17 -3.85 23.05
C ALA A 174 -9.04 -5.00 22.50
N LEU A 175 -9.44 -5.95 23.36
CA LEU A 175 -10.25 -7.11 22.99
C LEU A 175 -11.76 -6.80 22.97
N ALA A 176 -12.24 -5.85 23.77
CA ALA A 176 -13.66 -5.53 23.87
C ALA A 176 -14.33 -5.15 22.53
N PRO A 177 -13.73 -4.35 21.63
CA PRO A 177 -14.32 -4.02 20.34
C PRO A 177 -14.23 -5.16 19.29
N ALA A 178 -13.44 -6.21 19.52
CA ALA A 178 -13.23 -7.26 18.53
C ALA A 178 -14.51 -8.06 18.18
N PRO A 179 -15.34 -8.51 19.12
CA PRO A 179 -16.58 -9.22 18.80
C PRO A 179 -17.59 -8.39 18.00
N PRO A 180 -17.93 -7.12 18.37
CA PRO A 180 -18.85 -6.32 17.58
C PRO A 180 -18.28 -5.95 16.21
N ALA A 181 -16.97 -5.73 16.09
CA ALA A 181 -16.33 -5.48 14.80
C ALA A 181 -16.39 -6.71 13.87
N ALA A 182 -16.16 -7.90 14.42
CA ALA A 182 -16.28 -9.16 13.69
C ALA A 182 -17.71 -9.42 13.22
N LEU A 183 -18.72 -9.17 14.07
CA LEU A 183 -20.13 -9.28 13.71
C LEU A 183 -20.54 -8.27 12.62
N GLY A 184 -20.07 -7.03 12.70
CA GLY A 184 -20.28 -6.00 11.70
C GLY A 184 -19.67 -6.39 10.35
N ALA A 185 -18.42 -6.86 10.34
CA ALA A 185 -17.76 -7.33 9.14
C ALA A 185 -18.48 -8.53 8.51
N PHE A 186 -18.93 -9.49 9.32
CA PHE A 186 -19.72 -10.64 8.85
C PHE A 186 -21.06 -10.24 8.25
N ALA A 187 -21.73 -9.25 8.85
CA ALA A 187 -23.03 -8.75 8.33
C ALA A 187 -22.86 -8.02 6.98
N LEU A 188 -21.74 -7.32 6.79
CA LEU A 188 -21.43 -6.61 5.54
C LEU A 188 -20.91 -7.53 4.42
N ALA A 189 -20.42 -8.72 4.76
CA ALA A 189 -19.87 -9.69 3.79
C ALA A 189 -20.95 -10.60 3.16
N ARG A 190 -22.21 -10.52 3.63
CA ARG A 190 -23.40 -11.22 3.07
C ARG A 190 -24.13 -10.35 2.08
#